data_0f757d4ecb7b6d90a9adf617725c4516
#
_entry.id   0f757d4ecb7b6d90a9adf617725c4516
#
_cell.length_a   1.000
_cell.length_b   1.000
_cell.length_c   1.000
_cell.angle_alpha   90.00
_cell.angle_beta   90.00
_cell.angle_gamma   90.00
#
_symmetry.space_group_name_H-M   'P 1'
#
loop_
_entity.id
_entity.type
_entity.pdbx_description
1 polymer ?
#
loop_
_entity_poly.entity_id
_entity_poly.type
_entity_poly.pdbx_seq_one_letter_code
_entity_poly.pdbx_strand_id
1 'polypeptide(L)'
;MDGATIEVIRHYLNSTAEQMRRTLVRTAFNPVIYEVLDFGISMYDRRRRLISESSGLLSFLGANDYAIHKGVEKVGVGNLHPGDVVMLNYPYWSGAHVSDAMLFAPVFSDGSDAPDAYLAVRAHWMDLGAKDPGYVLDSTSMHQEGLIMPGVKVINRGAVDKQMIDILRYNSRMPDTVIGDFNAQVAALRVGERRLHQIWEKFGPATVDEAIDMIISHGAETAADAVREMPDGRWSAVDWLDDDGISHDLIRMAVTVTIDADRFIVDYGDSEGAVPGPVNMPFGRTLSMAKAVFKSLTTPDTPANHGHYEPLEVTCPPGNLFRAVYPSATFTLWTGMAAFELMHKALAQGMDHIAASSGADEPGFMAVGTHPESGEMYAVSNNEGIGWGATPIHDGANALQHPAMTAVRNTSMEVLEHRSPIFHERLELRRDTGGAGRWRG
;
A
#
# COMPACT_ATOMS: atom_id res chain seq x y z
N MET A 1 3.49 -31.40 12.60
CA MET A 1 3.55 -30.42 13.74
C MET A 1 2.20 -30.39 14.43
N ASP A 2 2.15 -30.11 15.74
CA ASP A 2 0.86 -29.95 16.43
C ASP A 2 0.27 -28.54 16.19
N GLY A 3 -1.10 -28.46 16.22
CA GLY A 3 -1.80 -27.22 15.88
C GLY A 3 -1.49 -26.06 16.85
N ALA A 4 -1.20 -26.34 18.13
CA ALA A 4 -0.87 -25.31 19.10
C ALA A 4 0.45 -24.63 18.76
N THR A 5 1.45 -25.37 18.34
CA THR A 5 2.74 -24.82 17.90
C THR A 5 2.58 -23.93 16.65
N ILE A 6 1.76 -24.33 15.68
CA ILE A 6 1.48 -23.53 14.48
C ILE A 6 0.83 -22.19 14.88
N GLU A 7 -0.19 -22.22 15.76
CA GLU A 7 -0.86 -21.01 16.23
C GLU A 7 0.07 -20.08 17.02
N VAL A 8 0.94 -20.63 17.86
CA VAL A 8 1.95 -19.83 18.58
C VAL A 8 2.88 -19.11 17.60
N ILE A 9 3.36 -19.81 16.57
CA ILE A 9 4.23 -19.22 15.55
C ILE A 9 3.46 -18.16 14.77
N ARG A 10 2.23 -18.43 14.32
CA ARG A 10 1.38 -17.47 13.61
C ARG A 10 1.18 -16.18 14.41
N HIS A 11 0.78 -16.29 15.67
CA HIS A 11 0.60 -15.14 16.54
C HIS A 11 1.90 -14.39 16.82
N TYR A 12 3.02 -15.09 16.90
CA TYR A 12 4.32 -14.46 17.08
C TYR A 12 4.71 -13.63 15.86
N LEU A 13 4.52 -14.13 14.65
CA LEU A 13 4.78 -13.41 13.39
C LEU A 13 3.90 -12.16 13.30
N ASN A 14 2.60 -12.28 13.56
CA ASN A 14 1.67 -11.13 13.56
C ASN A 14 2.06 -10.09 14.63
N SER A 15 2.42 -10.53 15.83
CA SER A 15 2.93 -9.63 16.88
C SER A 15 4.24 -8.95 16.48
N THR A 16 5.06 -9.59 15.67
CA THR A 16 6.31 -9.01 15.17
C THR A 16 6.01 -7.85 14.20
N ALA A 17 5.14 -8.06 13.22
CA ALA A 17 4.73 -7.01 12.30
C ALA A 17 4.11 -5.80 13.06
N GLU A 18 3.30 -6.06 14.07
CA GLU A 18 2.70 -5.01 14.91
C GLU A 18 3.75 -4.26 15.76
N GLN A 19 4.79 -4.93 16.24
CA GLN A 19 5.89 -4.26 16.94
C GLN A 19 6.74 -3.38 16.00
N MET A 20 6.97 -3.83 14.77
CA MET A 20 7.59 -3.01 13.72
C MET A 20 6.75 -1.74 13.48
N ARG A 21 5.43 -1.88 13.35
CA ARG A 21 4.49 -0.75 13.20
C ARG A 21 4.59 0.25 14.34
N ARG A 22 4.52 -0.23 15.58
CA ARG A 22 4.62 0.63 16.77
C ARG A 22 5.96 1.36 16.82
N THR A 23 7.04 0.72 16.40
CA THR A 23 8.35 1.36 16.34
C THR A 23 8.35 2.47 15.29
N LEU A 24 7.89 2.20 14.07
CA LEU A 24 7.79 3.21 13.02
C LEU A 24 6.99 4.44 13.48
N VAL A 25 5.77 4.23 13.95
CA VAL A 25 4.87 5.31 14.38
C VAL A 25 5.46 6.17 15.52
N ARG A 26 6.23 5.55 16.42
CA ARG A 26 6.83 6.26 17.57
C ARG A 26 8.12 7.00 17.24
N THR A 27 8.76 6.69 16.14
CA THR A 27 10.09 7.22 15.79
C THR A 27 10.10 8.03 14.49
N ALA A 28 9.01 8.02 13.72
CA ALA A 28 8.86 8.82 12.51
C ALA A 28 8.79 10.32 12.82
N PHE A 29 9.29 11.12 11.90
CA PHE A 29 9.32 12.57 11.97
C PHE A 29 8.15 13.19 11.19
N ASN A 30 7.69 12.52 10.16
CA ASN A 30 6.62 12.98 9.28
C ASN A 30 5.23 12.68 9.88
N PRO A 31 4.36 13.69 10.08
CA PRO A 31 2.99 13.51 10.56
C PRO A 31 2.15 12.56 9.68
N VAL A 32 2.40 12.53 8.38
CA VAL A 32 1.71 11.61 7.47
C VAL A 32 1.97 10.14 7.86
N ILE A 33 3.13 9.82 8.44
CA ILE A 33 3.44 8.47 8.93
C ILE A 33 2.82 8.23 10.32
N TYR A 34 2.98 9.15 11.28
CA TYR A 34 2.60 8.85 12.67
C TYR A 34 1.21 9.33 13.09
N GLU A 35 0.58 10.28 12.38
CA GLU A 35 -0.80 10.74 12.60
C GLU A 35 -1.74 10.10 11.56
N VAL A 36 -1.46 10.32 10.27
CA VAL A 36 -2.30 9.84 9.16
C VAL A 36 -2.19 8.33 8.98
N LEU A 37 -1.06 7.72 9.38
CA LEU A 37 -0.75 6.28 9.26
C LEU A 37 -0.55 5.79 7.83
N ASP A 38 0.04 6.63 6.99
CA ASP A 38 0.32 6.34 5.59
C ASP A 38 1.62 5.51 5.44
N PHE A 39 1.51 4.24 5.75
CA PHE A 39 2.59 3.25 5.66
C PHE A 39 2.06 1.83 5.46
N GLY A 40 2.97 0.91 5.07
CA GLY A 40 2.72 -0.52 4.99
C GLY A 40 3.93 -1.33 5.46
N ILE A 41 3.70 -2.32 6.33
CA ILE A 41 4.74 -3.21 6.87
C ILE A 41 4.36 -4.64 6.57
N SER A 42 5.27 -5.37 5.94
CA SER A 42 5.04 -6.75 5.52
C SER A 42 6.29 -7.61 5.78
N MET A 43 6.08 -8.88 6.05
CA MET A 43 7.10 -9.88 6.29
C MET A 43 6.95 -11.02 5.30
N TYR A 44 8.07 -11.55 4.79
CA TYR A 44 8.10 -12.58 3.75
C TYR A 44 9.06 -13.70 4.14
N ASP A 45 8.72 -14.90 3.71
CA ASP A 45 9.64 -16.05 3.83
C ASP A 45 10.78 -16.00 2.79
N ARG A 46 11.65 -17.01 2.82
CA ARG A 46 12.77 -17.16 1.85
C ARG A 46 12.32 -17.24 0.39
N ARG A 47 11.07 -17.67 0.12
CA ARG A 47 10.47 -17.72 -1.23
C ARG A 47 9.78 -16.41 -1.59
N ARG A 48 9.81 -15.41 -0.69
CA ARG A 48 9.14 -14.10 -0.81
C ARG A 48 7.62 -14.23 -0.81
N ARG A 49 7.07 -15.23 -0.13
CA ARG A 49 5.65 -15.37 0.12
C ARG A 49 5.31 -14.56 1.37
N LEU A 50 4.21 -13.80 1.33
CA LEU A 50 3.72 -13.03 2.47
C LEU A 50 3.41 -13.96 3.64
N ILE A 51 4.01 -13.73 4.80
CA ILE A 51 3.78 -14.51 6.01
C ILE A 51 3.06 -13.74 7.10
N SER A 52 3.18 -12.41 7.10
CA SER A 52 2.47 -11.52 8.02
C SER A 52 2.58 -10.07 7.56
N GLU A 53 1.61 -9.27 7.95
CA GLU A 53 1.60 -7.83 7.78
C GLU A 53 0.97 -7.14 8.99
N SER A 54 1.31 -5.87 9.22
CA SER A 54 0.66 -5.06 10.24
C SER A 54 -0.59 -4.37 9.69
N SER A 55 -1.42 -3.81 10.57
CA SER A 55 -2.39 -2.80 10.14
C SER A 55 -1.66 -1.64 9.45
N GLY A 56 -2.13 -1.24 8.28
CA GLY A 56 -1.54 -0.21 7.45
C GLY A 56 -2.42 0.10 6.24
N LEU A 57 -1.93 0.94 5.36
CA LEU A 57 -2.65 1.32 4.15
C LEU A 57 -2.75 0.13 3.20
N LEU A 58 -3.97 -0.31 2.89
CA LEU A 58 -4.23 -1.49 2.04
C LEU A 58 -3.50 -1.41 0.70
N SER A 59 -3.46 -0.23 0.12
CA SER A 59 -2.75 0.02 -1.13
C SER A 59 -1.25 -0.23 -1.08
N PHE A 60 -0.62 -0.11 0.10
CA PHE A 60 0.79 -0.39 0.29
C PHE A 60 1.06 -1.86 0.61
N LEU A 61 0.20 -2.47 1.40
CA LEU A 61 0.38 -3.86 1.82
C LEU A 61 0.43 -4.79 0.59
N GLY A 62 -0.58 -4.74 -0.28
CA GLY A 62 -0.58 -5.53 -1.51
C GLY A 62 0.52 -5.15 -2.50
N ALA A 63 0.92 -3.86 -2.58
CA ALA A 63 2.01 -3.40 -3.42
C ALA A 63 3.39 -3.84 -2.92
N ASN A 64 3.59 -3.97 -1.59
CA ASN A 64 4.83 -4.49 -1.02
C ASN A 64 5.14 -5.92 -1.52
N ASP A 65 4.11 -6.74 -1.69
CA ASP A 65 4.26 -8.09 -2.22
C ASP A 65 4.87 -8.10 -3.64
N TYR A 66 4.36 -7.24 -4.52
CA TYR A 66 4.94 -7.06 -5.85
C TYR A 66 6.37 -6.48 -5.79
N ALA A 67 6.58 -5.47 -4.93
CA ALA A 67 7.83 -4.73 -4.81
C ALA A 67 8.98 -5.59 -4.28
N ILE A 68 8.73 -6.46 -3.30
CA ILE A 68 9.79 -7.32 -2.74
C ILE A 68 10.35 -8.28 -3.80
N HIS A 69 9.50 -8.83 -4.67
CA HIS A 69 9.93 -9.67 -5.77
C HIS A 69 10.83 -8.89 -6.73
N LYS A 70 10.43 -7.69 -7.14
CA LYS A 70 11.19 -6.82 -8.05
C LYS A 70 12.49 -6.31 -7.43
N GLY A 71 12.45 -5.90 -6.16
CA GLY A 71 13.64 -5.43 -5.44
C GLY A 71 14.71 -6.51 -5.27
N VAL A 72 14.31 -7.72 -4.88
CA VAL A 72 15.22 -8.85 -4.75
C VAL A 72 15.75 -9.32 -6.11
N GLU A 73 14.90 -9.34 -7.15
CA GLU A 73 15.31 -9.63 -8.53
C GLU A 73 16.39 -8.63 -9.00
N LYS A 74 16.17 -7.34 -8.75
CA LYS A 74 17.08 -6.25 -9.14
C LYS A 74 18.45 -6.35 -8.47
N VAL A 75 18.48 -6.60 -7.17
CA VAL A 75 19.74 -6.70 -6.41
C VAL A 75 20.43 -8.04 -6.66
N GLY A 76 19.65 -9.10 -6.81
CA GLY A 76 20.10 -10.50 -6.87
C GLY A 76 20.32 -11.10 -5.47
N VAL A 77 19.74 -12.26 -5.21
CA VAL A 77 19.80 -12.94 -3.90
C VAL A 77 21.24 -13.10 -3.41
N GLY A 78 22.16 -13.50 -4.28
CA GLY A 78 23.59 -13.71 -3.95
C GLY A 78 24.34 -12.43 -3.60
N ASN A 79 23.75 -11.26 -3.86
CA ASN A 79 24.33 -9.96 -3.48
C ASN A 79 23.77 -9.43 -2.16
N LEU A 80 22.79 -10.09 -1.57
CA LEU A 80 22.22 -9.71 -0.27
C LEU A 80 23.00 -10.34 0.86
N HIS A 81 23.30 -9.58 1.90
CA HIS A 81 24.09 -9.99 3.04
C HIS A 81 23.43 -9.60 4.36
N PRO A 82 23.78 -10.25 5.48
CA PRO A 82 23.31 -9.84 6.81
C PRO A 82 23.59 -8.36 7.07
N GLY A 83 22.60 -7.66 7.58
CA GLY A 83 22.67 -6.24 7.89
C GLY A 83 22.40 -5.28 6.73
N ASP A 84 22.19 -5.78 5.49
CA ASP A 84 21.81 -4.93 4.36
C ASP A 84 20.43 -4.30 4.55
N VAL A 85 20.25 -3.09 4.01
CA VAL A 85 18.95 -2.47 3.77
C VAL A 85 18.95 -1.87 2.37
N VAL A 86 17.92 -2.18 1.62
CA VAL A 86 17.74 -1.74 0.24
C VAL A 86 16.57 -0.77 0.16
N MET A 87 16.74 0.33 -0.55
CA MET A 87 15.68 1.30 -0.85
C MET A 87 15.15 1.11 -2.26
N LEU A 88 13.83 1.07 -2.40
CA LEU A 88 13.11 0.94 -3.66
C LEU A 88 11.91 1.89 -3.69
N ASN A 89 11.90 2.81 -4.66
CA ASN A 89 10.74 3.67 -4.95
C ASN A 89 10.50 3.86 -6.45
N TYR A 90 11.16 3.09 -7.32
CA TYR A 90 10.90 3.11 -8.76
C TYR A 90 9.45 2.65 -9.03
N PRO A 91 8.55 3.51 -9.53
CA PRO A 91 7.10 3.25 -9.50
C PRO A 91 6.68 1.93 -10.10
N TYR A 92 7.21 1.57 -11.27
CA TYR A 92 6.83 0.35 -11.99
C TYR A 92 7.28 -0.95 -11.32
N TRP A 93 8.19 -0.88 -10.33
CA TRP A 93 8.62 -2.00 -9.50
C TRP A 93 8.11 -1.89 -8.07
N SER A 94 8.03 -0.67 -7.55
CA SER A 94 7.54 -0.45 -6.20
C SER A 94 6.00 -0.58 -6.11
N GLY A 95 5.29 -0.31 -7.20
CA GLY A 95 3.83 -0.38 -7.21
C GLY A 95 3.17 0.79 -6.48
N ALA A 96 3.87 1.94 -6.38
CA ALA A 96 3.39 3.15 -5.72
C ALA A 96 4.10 4.36 -6.33
N HIS A 97 3.72 5.60 -5.96
CA HIS A 97 4.42 6.79 -6.44
C HIS A 97 5.81 6.95 -5.80
N VAL A 98 6.61 7.88 -6.34
CA VAL A 98 8.03 8.05 -5.95
C VAL A 98 8.20 8.39 -4.47
N SER A 99 7.28 9.13 -3.88
CA SER A 99 7.33 9.50 -2.45
C SER A 99 7.12 8.33 -1.50
N ASP A 100 6.59 7.20 -1.97
CA ASP A 100 6.33 5.99 -1.17
C ASP A 100 7.59 5.13 -1.06
N ALA A 101 8.55 5.59 -0.29
CA ALA A 101 9.83 4.93 -0.12
C ALA A 101 9.69 3.58 0.60
N MET A 102 9.99 2.47 -0.07
CA MET A 102 10.09 1.15 0.56
C MET A 102 11.54 0.86 0.93
N LEU A 103 11.78 0.57 2.20
CA LEU A 103 13.00 -0.06 2.68
C LEU A 103 12.74 -1.54 2.94
N PHE A 104 13.61 -2.42 2.44
CA PHE A 104 13.56 -3.83 2.78
C PHE A 104 14.90 -4.37 3.23
N ALA A 105 14.86 -5.36 4.11
CA ALA A 105 16.04 -6.03 4.65
C ALA A 105 15.92 -7.55 4.48
N PRO A 106 16.96 -8.23 3.99
CA PRO A 106 17.07 -9.67 4.10
C PRO A 106 17.41 -10.05 5.54
N VAL A 107 16.85 -11.14 6.03
CA VAL A 107 17.15 -11.71 7.36
C VAL A 107 17.67 -13.13 7.21
N PHE A 108 18.76 -13.42 7.89
CA PHE A 108 19.46 -14.70 7.81
C PHE A 108 19.38 -15.39 9.18
N SER A 109 19.04 -16.66 9.22
CA SER A 109 19.21 -17.45 10.42
C SER A 109 20.68 -17.82 10.63
N ASP A 110 21.07 -18.23 11.83
CA ASP A 110 22.44 -18.56 12.15
C ASP A 110 22.98 -19.67 11.24
N GLY A 111 24.07 -19.36 10.56
CA GLY A 111 24.74 -20.30 9.64
C GLY A 111 24.11 -20.41 8.25
N SER A 112 23.10 -19.58 7.93
CA SER A 112 22.51 -19.56 6.59
C SER A 112 23.35 -18.73 5.61
N ASP A 113 23.54 -19.23 4.40
CA ASP A 113 24.26 -18.57 3.30
C ASP A 113 23.33 -17.72 2.41
N ALA A 114 22.01 -17.81 2.62
CA ALA A 114 21.00 -17.10 1.87
C ALA A 114 19.92 -16.54 2.82
N PRO A 115 19.18 -15.49 2.41
CA PRO A 115 18.08 -14.96 3.24
C PRO A 115 17.01 -16.01 3.52
N ASP A 116 16.65 -16.18 4.79
CA ASP A 116 15.54 -17.05 5.23
C ASP A 116 14.22 -16.26 5.31
N ALA A 117 14.31 -14.94 5.43
CA ALA A 117 13.14 -14.07 5.44
C ALA A 117 13.49 -12.70 4.86
N TYR A 118 12.45 -11.91 4.55
CA TYR A 118 12.58 -10.52 4.17
C TYR A 118 11.57 -9.69 4.96
N LEU A 119 11.99 -8.48 5.33
CA LEU A 119 11.15 -7.49 6.00
C LEU A 119 11.03 -6.27 5.08
N ALA A 120 9.84 -5.73 4.93
CA ALA A 120 9.57 -4.54 4.15
C ALA A 120 8.81 -3.50 4.98
N VAL A 121 9.27 -2.27 4.94
CA VAL A 121 8.62 -1.09 5.54
C VAL A 121 8.52 -0.03 4.45
N ARG A 122 7.32 0.32 4.04
CA ARG A 122 7.03 1.41 3.13
C ARG A 122 6.40 2.54 3.91
N ALA A 123 6.76 3.77 3.58
CA ALA A 123 6.15 4.97 4.16
C ALA A 123 6.17 6.11 3.14
N HIS A 124 5.15 6.97 3.21
CA HIS A 124 5.09 8.19 2.41
C HIS A 124 6.06 9.24 2.97
N TRP A 125 7.07 9.63 2.20
CA TRP A 125 7.99 10.70 2.54
C TRP A 125 7.52 12.02 1.94
N MET A 126 7.57 13.09 2.72
CA MET A 126 6.99 14.38 2.33
C MET A 126 7.68 15.03 1.13
N ASP A 127 8.97 14.79 0.91
CA ASP A 127 9.68 15.41 -0.20
C ASP A 127 10.90 14.60 -0.62
N LEU A 128 10.90 14.15 -1.84
CA LEU A 128 12.05 13.54 -2.52
C LEU A 128 12.46 14.32 -3.77
N GLY A 129 12.29 15.66 -3.75
CA GLY A 129 12.75 16.54 -4.82
C GLY A 129 11.91 16.46 -6.09
N ALA A 130 10.61 16.22 -5.97
CA ALA A 130 9.68 16.38 -7.06
C ALA A 130 9.63 17.82 -7.58
N LYS A 131 9.06 18.04 -8.79
CA LYS A 131 8.92 19.39 -9.34
C LYS A 131 8.19 20.34 -8.41
N ASP A 132 7.18 19.86 -7.71
CA ASP A 132 6.44 20.58 -6.68
C ASP A 132 6.57 19.87 -5.34
N PRO A 133 6.62 20.59 -4.22
CA PRO A 133 6.63 19.97 -2.90
C PRO A 133 5.28 19.37 -2.57
N GLY A 134 5.27 18.24 -1.90
CA GLY A 134 4.05 17.54 -1.53
C GLY A 134 3.49 16.69 -2.67
N TYR A 135 2.37 17.07 -3.27
CA TYR A 135 1.70 16.33 -4.33
C TYR A 135 1.96 16.95 -5.71
N VAL A 136 2.24 16.12 -6.71
CA VAL A 136 2.45 16.53 -8.10
C VAL A 136 1.21 16.12 -8.93
N LEU A 137 0.40 17.10 -9.31
CA LEU A 137 -0.88 16.86 -9.98
C LEU A 137 -0.83 16.99 -11.51
N ASP A 138 0.28 17.46 -12.06
CA ASP A 138 0.44 17.80 -13.47
C ASP A 138 1.81 17.35 -14.03
N SER A 139 2.39 16.28 -13.47
CA SER A 139 3.57 15.64 -14.06
C SER A 139 3.18 14.94 -15.37
N THR A 140 4.10 15.01 -16.33
CA THR A 140 3.95 14.33 -17.64
C THR A 140 4.97 13.20 -17.81
N SER A 141 5.80 13.00 -16.82
CA SER A 141 6.81 11.94 -16.77
C SER A 141 7.21 11.68 -15.32
N MET A 142 7.49 10.43 -15.00
CA MET A 142 7.99 10.04 -13.66
C MET A 142 9.26 10.81 -13.24
N HIS A 143 10.03 11.37 -14.18
CA HIS A 143 11.22 12.18 -13.88
C HIS A 143 10.92 13.53 -13.21
N GLN A 144 9.67 13.97 -13.24
CA GLN A 144 9.20 15.16 -12.54
C GLN A 144 8.70 14.84 -11.11
N GLU A 145 8.62 13.57 -10.76
CA GLU A 145 7.96 13.08 -9.53
C GLU A 145 8.92 12.87 -8.35
N GLY A 146 10.24 13.04 -8.57
CA GLY A 146 11.24 13.01 -7.50
C GLY A 146 12.43 12.10 -7.79
N LEU A 147 13.27 11.94 -6.77
CA LEU A 147 14.47 11.12 -6.80
C LEU A 147 14.13 9.62 -6.84
N ILE A 148 14.63 8.93 -7.85
CA ILE A 148 14.39 7.51 -8.06
C ILE A 148 15.50 6.65 -7.46
N MET A 149 15.14 5.71 -6.60
CA MET A 149 15.99 4.67 -6.01
C MET A 149 15.51 3.29 -6.50
N PRO A 150 16.12 2.72 -7.57
CA PRO A 150 15.61 1.51 -8.21
C PRO A 150 16.15 0.20 -7.58
N GLY A 151 16.15 0.08 -6.25
CA GLY A 151 16.73 -1.05 -5.53
C GLY A 151 18.21 -0.83 -5.23
N VAL A 152 18.52 0.19 -4.42
CA VAL A 152 19.88 0.58 -4.03
C VAL A 152 20.12 0.23 -2.56
N LYS A 153 21.28 -0.38 -2.25
CA LYS A 153 21.67 -0.58 -0.85
C LYS A 153 21.99 0.76 -0.19
N VAL A 154 21.21 1.13 0.79
CA VAL A 154 21.41 2.33 1.62
C VAL A 154 22.14 2.01 2.93
N ILE A 155 22.10 0.72 3.32
CA ILE A 155 22.96 0.14 4.35
C ILE A 155 23.58 -1.13 3.76
N ASN A 156 24.91 -1.24 3.85
CA ASN A 156 25.66 -2.37 3.31
C ASN A 156 26.35 -3.10 4.47
N ARG A 157 25.95 -4.35 4.74
CA ARG A 157 26.48 -5.18 5.84
C ARG A 157 26.52 -4.45 7.18
N GLY A 158 25.43 -3.76 7.51
CA GLY A 158 25.27 -2.98 8.73
C GLY A 158 25.88 -1.57 8.72
N ALA A 159 26.67 -1.24 7.72
CA ALA A 159 27.26 0.11 7.57
C ALA A 159 26.38 1.00 6.68
N VAL A 160 25.97 2.15 7.22
CA VAL A 160 25.20 3.15 6.47
C VAL A 160 26.07 3.73 5.35
N ASP A 161 25.56 3.75 4.13
CA ASP A 161 26.20 4.41 3.00
C ASP A 161 25.98 5.92 3.10
N LYS A 162 27.04 6.64 3.52
CA LYS A 162 26.98 8.08 3.73
C LYS A 162 26.68 8.85 2.43
N GLN A 163 27.14 8.37 1.27
CA GLN A 163 26.91 9.03 0.00
C GLN A 163 25.42 8.93 -0.39
N MET A 164 24.79 7.78 -0.14
CA MET A 164 23.35 7.62 -0.36
C MET A 164 22.53 8.51 0.58
N ILE A 165 22.93 8.62 1.84
CA ILE A 165 22.29 9.55 2.79
C ILE A 165 22.45 11.01 2.36
N ASP A 166 23.63 11.41 1.86
CA ASP A 166 23.83 12.75 1.33
C ASP A 166 22.97 12.99 0.07
N ILE A 167 22.84 12.01 -0.83
CA ILE A 167 21.93 12.13 -1.98
C ILE A 167 20.49 12.37 -1.51
N LEU A 168 19.98 11.62 -0.54
CA LEU A 168 18.64 11.84 0.03
C LEU A 168 18.51 13.22 0.65
N ARG A 169 19.48 13.64 1.46
CA ARG A 169 19.49 14.91 2.17
C ARG A 169 19.46 16.12 1.23
N TYR A 170 20.32 16.11 0.23
CA TYR A 170 20.47 17.26 -0.69
C TYR A 170 19.46 17.29 -1.84
N ASN A 171 18.67 16.24 -2.02
CA ASN A 171 17.55 16.24 -2.95
C ASN A 171 16.19 16.47 -2.28
N SER A 172 16.16 16.75 -0.99
CA SER A 172 14.94 17.07 -0.26
C SER A 172 14.95 18.52 0.23
N ARG A 173 13.79 19.17 0.15
CA ARG A 173 13.53 20.47 0.78
C ARG A 173 13.24 20.33 2.28
N MET A 174 13.02 19.10 2.76
CA MET A 174 12.77 18.75 4.16
C MET A 174 13.77 17.68 4.65
N PRO A 175 15.09 17.96 4.60
CA PRO A 175 16.13 16.95 4.78
C PRO A 175 16.10 16.24 6.13
N ASP A 176 15.79 16.96 7.23
CA ASP A 176 15.77 16.37 8.57
C ASP A 176 14.58 15.44 8.76
N THR A 177 13.43 15.76 8.17
CA THR A 177 12.25 14.89 8.15
C THR A 177 12.54 13.60 7.38
N VAL A 178 13.09 13.71 6.16
CA VAL A 178 13.43 12.55 5.33
C VAL A 178 14.45 11.63 6.00
N ILE A 179 15.48 12.17 6.60
CA ILE A 179 16.50 11.36 7.31
C ILE A 179 15.94 10.79 8.61
N GLY A 180 15.06 11.52 9.30
CA GLY A 180 14.32 11.03 10.45
C GLY A 180 13.46 9.82 10.10
N ASP A 181 12.69 9.90 9.03
CA ASP A 181 11.81 8.82 8.55
C ASP A 181 12.61 7.61 8.03
N PHE A 182 13.72 7.85 7.31
CA PHE A 182 14.67 6.79 6.97
C PHE A 182 15.12 6.00 8.21
N ASN A 183 15.56 6.71 9.26
CA ASN A 183 16.01 6.08 10.50
C ASN A 183 14.86 5.33 11.21
N ALA A 184 13.64 5.85 11.18
CA ALA A 184 12.46 5.22 11.75
C ALA A 184 12.11 3.89 11.04
N GLN A 185 12.16 3.87 9.70
CA GLN A 185 11.96 2.64 8.93
C GLN A 185 13.07 1.61 9.21
N VAL A 186 14.34 2.04 9.28
CA VAL A 186 15.46 1.15 9.66
C VAL A 186 15.27 0.61 11.06
N ALA A 187 14.83 1.41 12.03
CA ALA A 187 14.56 0.95 13.39
C ALA A 187 13.45 -0.11 13.42
N ALA A 188 12.39 0.07 12.63
CA ALA A 188 11.32 -0.93 12.49
C ALA A 188 11.85 -2.24 11.88
N LEU A 189 12.67 -2.19 10.82
CA LEU A 189 13.32 -3.37 10.23
C LEU A 189 14.18 -4.12 11.26
N ARG A 190 14.98 -3.41 12.07
CA ARG A 190 15.81 -4.02 13.12
C ARG A 190 15.00 -4.65 14.26
N VAL A 191 13.80 -4.13 14.54
CA VAL A 191 12.86 -4.82 15.47
C VAL A 191 12.40 -6.14 14.88
N GLY A 192 11.96 -6.16 13.62
CA GLY A 192 11.54 -7.38 12.93
C GLY A 192 12.64 -8.42 12.86
N GLU A 193 13.87 -8.03 12.49
CA GLU A 193 15.05 -8.89 12.45
C GLU A 193 15.31 -9.59 13.79
N ARG A 194 15.40 -8.82 14.89
CA ARG A 194 15.58 -9.40 16.23
C ARG A 194 14.47 -10.38 16.62
N ARG A 195 13.22 -10.06 16.25
CA ARG A 195 12.09 -10.93 16.56
C ARG A 195 12.12 -12.23 15.77
N LEU A 196 12.56 -12.20 14.51
CA LEU A 196 12.76 -13.41 13.70
C LEU A 196 13.89 -14.30 14.29
N HIS A 197 15.00 -13.72 14.71
CA HIS A 197 16.05 -14.48 15.42
C HIS A 197 15.51 -15.14 16.69
N GLN A 198 14.71 -14.44 17.51
CA GLN A 198 14.12 -15.01 18.74
C GLN A 198 13.18 -16.19 18.47
N ILE A 199 12.38 -16.16 17.39
CA ILE A 199 11.52 -17.28 17.06
C ILE A 199 12.30 -18.47 16.52
N TRP A 200 13.35 -18.23 15.72
CA TRP A 200 14.25 -19.27 15.24
C TRP A 200 15.06 -19.90 16.37
N GLU A 201 15.55 -19.11 17.32
CA GLU A 201 16.22 -19.62 18.53
C GLU A 201 15.29 -20.54 19.35
N LYS A 202 14.01 -20.16 19.48
CA LYS A 202 13.04 -20.91 20.27
C LYS A 202 12.54 -22.20 19.62
N PHE A 203 12.29 -22.21 18.33
CA PHE A 203 11.65 -23.33 17.63
C PHE A 203 12.54 -24.02 16.58
N GLY A 204 13.65 -23.41 16.22
CA GLY A 204 14.50 -23.79 15.07
C GLY A 204 13.94 -23.27 13.75
N PRO A 205 14.81 -22.89 12.79
CA PRO A 205 14.38 -22.37 11.49
C PRO A 205 13.49 -23.34 10.70
N ALA A 206 13.83 -24.63 10.68
CA ALA A 206 13.07 -25.66 9.96
C ALA A 206 11.63 -25.81 10.48
N THR A 207 11.44 -25.74 11.81
CA THR A 207 10.11 -25.81 12.43
C THR A 207 9.27 -24.58 12.08
N VAL A 208 9.90 -23.40 12.06
CA VAL A 208 9.22 -22.16 11.67
C VAL A 208 8.81 -22.20 10.19
N ASP A 209 9.67 -22.69 9.30
CA ASP A 209 9.37 -22.85 7.88
C ASP A 209 8.20 -23.82 7.63
N GLU A 210 8.21 -24.97 8.33
CA GLU A 210 7.09 -25.93 8.25
C GLU A 210 5.77 -25.30 8.71
N ALA A 211 5.79 -24.52 9.81
CA ALA A 211 4.63 -23.81 10.29
C ALA A 211 4.13 -22.77 9.27
N ILE A 212 5.04 -22.02 8.64
CA ILE A 212 4.72 -21.04 7.59
C ILE A 212 4.05 -21.75 6.39
N ASP A 213 4.60 -22.88 5.93
CA ASP A 213 3.99 -23.65 4.84
C ASP A 213 2.57 -24.11 5.18
N MET A 214 2.32 -24.57 6.42
CA MET A 214 0.99 -24.96 6.88
C MET A 214 0.00 -23.77 6.99
N ILE A 215 0.48 -22.63 7.50
CA ILE A 215 -0.32 -21.38 7.58
C ILE A 215 -0.73 -20.90 6.19
N ILE A 216 0.19 -20.92 5.23
CA ILE A 216 -0.08 -20.53 3.84
C ILE A 216 -1.07 -21.50 3.18
N SER A 217 -0.86 -22.83 3.33
CA SER A 217 -1.76 -23.82 2.77
C SER A 217 -3.19 -23.68 3.32
N HIS A 218 -3.31 -23.46 4.64
CA HIS A 218 -4.64 -23.21 5.24
C HIS A 218 -5.28 -21.92 4.70
N GLY A 219 -4.50 -20.85 4.49
CA GLY A 219 -4.99 -19.62 3.88
C GLY A 219 -5.51 -19.86 2.45
N ALA A 220 -4.79 -20.67 1.66
CA ALA A 220 -5.18 -21.01 0.29
C ALA A 220 -6.48 -21.82 0.24
N GLU A 221 -6.62 -22.85 1.09
CA GLU A 221 -7.85 -23.65 1.20
C GLU A 221 -9.04 -22.77 1.62
N THR A 222 -8.87 -21.94 2.66
CA THR A 222 -9.93 -21.06 3.15
C THR A 222 -10.40 -20.06 2.09
N ALA A 223 -9.47 -19.46 1.34
CA ALA A 223 -9.82 -18.52 0.28
C ALA A 223 -10.48 -19.22 -0.91
N ALA A 224 -9.99 -20.40 -1.31
CA ALA A 224 -10.59 -21.18 -2.38
C ALA A 224 -12.01 -21.66 -2.04
N ASP A 225 -12.24 -22.08 -0.78
CA ASP A 225 -13.58 -22.46 -0.31
C ASP A 225 -14.53 -21.25 -0.35
N ALA A 226 -14.09 -20.09 0.10
CA ALA A 226 -14.88 -18.86 0.03
C ALA A 226 -15.23 -18.47 -1.42
N VAL A 227 -14.32 -18.66 -2.37
CA VAL A 227 -14.63 -18.43 -3.80
C VAL A 227 -15.65 -19.43 -4.33
N ARG A 228 -15.55 -20.71 -3.95
CA ARG A 228 -16.54 -21.76 -4.36
C ARG A 228 -17.95 -21.49 -3.84
N GLU A 229 -18.10 -20.74 -2.74
CA GLU A 229 -19.40 -20.32 -2.21
C GLU A 229 -20.00 -19.12 -2.97
N MET A 230 -19.21 -18.41 -3.78
CA MET A 230 -19.69 -17.32 -4.61
C MET A 230 -20.37 -17.86 -5.87
N PRO A 231 -21.32 -17.09 -6.48
CA PRO A 231 -21.91 -17.48 -7.75
C PRO A 231 -20.88 -17.44 -8.88
N ASP A 232 -20.80 -18.50 -9.68
CA ASP A 232 -20.06 -18.46 -10.95
C ASP A 232 -20.69 -17.44 -11.88
N GLY A 233 -19.83 -16.68 -12.58
CA GLY A 233 -20.31 -15.66 -13.50
C GLY A 233 -19.22 -14.74 -14.04
N ARG A 234 -19.66 -13.83 -14.93
CA ARG A 234 -18.80 -12.81 -15.52
C ARG A 234 -19.54 -11.47 -15.54
N TRP A 235 -18.97 -10.48 -14.87
CA TRP A 235 -19.56 -9.16 -14.75
C TRP A 235 -18.57 -8.10 -15.15
N SER A 236 -19.04 -7.07 -15.83
CA SER A 236 -18.19 -5.97 -16.28
C SER A 236 -18.75 -4.63 -15.82
N ALA A 237 -17.85 -3.70 -15.54
CA ALA A 237 -18.20 -2.33 -15.22
C ALA A 237 -17.31 -1.35 -16.00
N VAL A 238 -17.86 -0.18 -16.27
CA VAL A 238 -17.18 0.95 -16.91
C VAL A 238 -17.43 2.20 -16.09
N ASP A 239 -16.40 3.02 -16.00
CA ASP A 239 -16.47 4.37 -15.43
C ASP A 239 -15.44 5.28 -16.12
N TRP A 240 -15.41 6.56 -15.74
CA TRP A 240 -14.51 7.55 -16.33
C TRP A 240 -13.87 8.40 -15.24
N LEU A 241 -12.58 8.75 -15.44
CA LEU A 241 -11.99 9.91 -14.81
C LEU A 241 -12.31 11.15 -15.63
N ASP A 242 -12.50 12.27 -14.97
CA ASP A 242 -12.89 13.54 -15.60
C ASP A 242 -11.75 14.13 -16.44
N ASP A 243 -10.50 13.97 -15.98
CA ASP A 243 -9.30 14.44 -16.64
C ASP A 243 -8.03 13.74 -16.09
N ASP A 244 -6.86 14.04 -16.64
CA ASP A 244 -5.56 13.55 -16.17
C ASP A 244 -4.66 14.65 -15.56
N GLY A 245 -5.19 15.85 -15.33
CA GLY A 245 -4.43 17.01 -14.88
C GLY A 245 -3.67 17.76 -15.99
N ILE A 246 -3.66 17.23 -17.23
CA ILE A 246 -3.01 17.80 -18.43
C ILE A 246 -4.01 18.03 -19.55
N SER A 247 -4.83 17.03 -19.87
CA SER A 247 -5.95 17.12 -20.81
C SER A 247 -7.26 17.12 -20.06
N HIS A 248 -8.31 17.63 -20.68
CA HIS A 248 -9.69 17.62 -20.14
C HIS A 248 -10.55 16.57 -20.83
N ASP A 249 -9.95 15.53 -21.35
CA ASP A 249 -10.64 14.42 -22.00
C ASP A 249 -11.05 13.39 -20.94
N LEU A 250 -12.26 12.85 -21.09
CA LEU A 250 -12.73 11.75 -20.24
C LEU A 250 -11.87 10.50 -20.50
N ILE A 251 -11.37 9.88 -19.44
CA ILE A 251 -10.53 8.69 -19.50
C ILE A 251 -11.34 7.47 -19.12
N ARG A 252 -11.50 6.56 -20.06
CA ARG A 252 -12.32 5.36 -19.87
C ARG A 252 -11.59 4.32 -19.02
N MET A 253 -12.26 3.89 -17.96
CA MET A 253 -11.86 2.79 -17.08
C MET A 253 -12.83 1.62 -17.25
N ALA A 254 -12.33 0.40 -17.30
CA ALA A 254 -13.14 -0.79 -17.39
C ALA A 254 -12.54 -1.95 -16.61
N VAL A 255 -13.41 -2.79 -16.06
CA VAL A 255 -13.02 -4.05 -15.41
C VAL A 255 -13.98 -5.15 -15.81
N THR A 256 -13.46 -6.36 -15.94
CA THR A 256 -14.25 -7.59 -15.99
C THR A 256 -13.82 -8.50 -14.86
N VAL A 257 -14.76 -8.91 -14.03
CA VAL A 257 -14.55 -9.90 -12.96
C VAL A 257 -15.21 -11.20 -13.38
N THR A 258 -14.44 -12.29 -13.34
CA THR A 258 -14.94 -13.65 -13.63
C THR A 258 -14.69 -14.54 -12.41
N ILE A 259 -15.75 -15.22 -11.96
CA ILE A 259 -15.67 -16.26 -10.93
C ILE A 259 -15.99 -17.58 -11.63
N ASP A 260 -15.07 -18.54 -11.53
CA ASP A 260 -15.16 -19.85 -12.16
C ASP A 260 -14.59 -20.90 -11.19
N ALA A 261 -15.46 -21.63 -10.56
CA ALA A 261 -15.19 -22.62 -9.52
C ALA A 261 -14.41 -22.02 -8.33
N ASP A 262 -13.09 -22.22 -8.27
CA ASP A 262 -12.22 -21.69 -7.21
C ASP A 262 -11.30 -20.56 -7.69
N ARG A 263 -11.55 -19.99 -8.86
CA ARG A 263 -10.76 -18.91 -9.46
C ARG A 263 -11.52 -17.60 -9.46
N PHE A 264 -10.84 -16.54 -9.06
CA PHE A 264 -11.34 -15.18 -9.09
C PHE A 264 -10.43 -14.35 -10.00
N ILE A 265 -10.93 -13.99 -11.19
CA ILE A 265 -10.13 -13.35 -12.25
C ILE A 265 -10.60 -11.92 -12.44
N VAL A 266 -9.67 -10.97 -12.36
CA VAL A 266 -9.91 -9.53 -12.57
C VAL A 266 -9.13 -9.08 -13.79
N ASP A 267 -9.82 -8.55 -14.79
CA ASP A 267 -9.22 -8.09 -16.06
C ASP A 267 -9.53 -6.61 -16.28
N TYR A 268 -8.48 -5.78 -16.34
CA TYR A 268 -8.55 -4.36 -16.66
C TYR A 268 -8.20 -4.06 -18.13
N GLY A 269 -8.08 -5.09 -18.98
CA GLY A 269 -7.58 -4.98 -20.34
C GLY A 269 -8.36 -4.03 -21.25
N ASP A 270 -9.67 -3.88 -21.02
CA ASP A 270 -10.55 -3.01 -21.81
C ASP A 270 -10.51 -1.52 -21.38
N SER A 271 -9.68 -1.16 -20.41
CA SER A 271 -9.44 0.23 -20.03
C SER A 271 -8.58 0.95 -21.06
N GLU A 272 -8.62 2.27 -21.05
CA GLU A 272 -7.81 3.11 -21.91
C GLU A 272 -6.31 2.87 -21.74
N GLY A 273 -5.52 3.27 -22.71
CA GLY A 273 -4.07 3.30 -22.61
C GLY A 273 -3.56 4.31 -21.59
N ALA A 274 -2.27 4.26 -21.29
CA ALA A 274 -1.65 5.28 -20.44
C ALA A 274 -1.81 6.68 -21.05
N VAL A 275 -2.15 7.64 -20.19
CA VAL A 275 -2.42 9.05 -20.54
C VAL A 275 -1.22 9.95 -20.15
N PRO A 276 -1.15 11.19 -20.68
CA PRO A 276 -0.03 12.09 -20.41
C PRO A 276 0.16 12.46 -18.93
N GLY A 277 -0.93 12.63 -18.18
CA GLY A 277 -0.91 13.09 -16.80
C GLY A 277 -0.63 11.99 -15.76
N PRO A 278 -0.51 12.35 -14.46
CA PRO A 278 -0.02 11.46 -13.41
C PRO A 278 -1.04 10.45 -12.87
N VAL A 279 -2.16 10.24 -13.54
CA VAL A 279 -3.24 9.33 -13.10
C VAL A 279 -3.00 7.87 -13.48
N ASN A 280 -1.91 7.56 -14.20
CA ASN A 280 -1.60 6.19 -14.57
C ASN A 280 -1.19 5.35 -13.37
N MET A 281 -1.55 4.07 -13.38
CA MET A 281 -1.29 3.16 -12.26
C MET A 281 -0.08 2.28 -12.49
N PRO A 282 0.88 2.22 -11.55
CA PRO A 282 1.85 1.14 -11.51
C PRO A 282 1.13 -0.19 -11.23
N PHE A 283 1.52 -1.26 -11.92
CA PHE A 283 0.81 -2.55 -11.83
C PHE A 283 0.73 -3.12 -10.40
N GLY A 284 1.76 -2.94 -9.58
CA GLY A 284 1.74 -3.34 -8.17
C GLY A 284 0.60 -2.69 -7.38
N ARG A 285 0.21 -1.45 -7.71
CA ARG A 285 -0.94 -0.76 -7.11
C ARG A 285 -2.25 -1.38 -7.57
N THR A 286 -2.39 -1.68 -8.85
CA THR A 286 -3.56 -2.37 -9.41
C THR A 286 -3.76 -3.74 -8.74
N LEU A 287 -2.68 -4.52 -8.58
CA LEU A 287 -2.70 -5.77 -7.82
C LEU A 287 -3.16 -5.56 -6.38
N SER A 288 -2.68 -4.49 -5.73
CA SER A 288 -3.05 -4.19 -4.35
C SER A 288 -4.54 -3.90 -4.18
N MET A 289 -5.14 -3.14 -5.10
CA MET A 289 -6.58 -2.85 -5.08
C MET A 289 -7.40 -4.13 -5.29
N ALA A 290 -7.02 -4.95 -6.25
CA ALA A 290 -7.68 -6.24 -6.48
C ALA A 290 -7.56 -7.18 -5.27
N LYS A 291 -6.39 -7.25 -4.64
CA LYS A 291 -6.18 -8.01 -3.40
C LYS A 291 -7.04 -7.50 -2.25
N ALA A 292 -7.19 -6.19 -2.10
CA ALA A 292 -8.00 -5.59 -1.05
C ALA A 292 -9.49 -5.96 -1.20
N VAL A 293 -10.06 -5.85 -2.40
CA VAL A 293 -11.43 -6.28 -2.68
C VAL A 293 -11.57 -7.78 -2.46
N PHE A 294 -10.71 -8.58 -3.07
CA PHE A 294 -10.75 -10.03 -2.96
C PHE A 294 -10.70 -10.51 -1.49
N LYS A 295 -9.77 -9.96 -0.70
CA LYS A 295 -9.61 -10.30 0.72
C LYS A 295 -10.84 -9.93 1.54
N SER A 296 -11.46 -8.77 1.27
CA SER A 296 -12.68 -8.34 1.95
C SER A 296 -13.89 -9.23 1.68
N LEU A 297 -13.93 -9.90 0.52
CA LEU A 297 -15.02 -10.80 0.13
C LEU A 297 -14.79 -12.25 0.58
N THR A 298 -13.54 -12.68 0.74
CA THR A 298 -13.21 -14.08 1.03
C THR A 298 -12.90 -14.35 2.50
N THR A 299 -11.98 -13.57 3.07
CA THR A 299 -11.43 -13.86 4.41
C THR A 299 -11.19 -12.58 5.22
N PRO A 300 -12.22 -11.71 5.43
CA PRO A 300 -12.04 -10.36 6.00
C PRO A 300 -11.45 -10.37 7.42
N ASP A 301 -11.83 -11.36 8.23
CA ASP A 301 -11.54 -11.42 9.67
C ASP A 301 -10.19 -12.06 10.01
N THR A 302 -9.43 -12.54 9.04
CA THR A 302 -8.15 -13.20 9.27
C THR A 302 -6.96 -12.36 8.80
N PRO A 303 -5.83 -12.35 9.52
CA PRO A 303 -4.61 -11.72 9.03
C PRO A 303 -4.18 -12.30 7.69
N ALA A 304 -3.78 -11.46 6.76
CA ALA A 304 -3.40 -11.90 5.42
C ALA A 304 -2.09 -12.69 5.41
N ASN A 305 -2.04 -13.68 4.53
CA ASN A 305 -0.83 -14.37 4.11
C ASN A 305 -0.92 -14.70 2.61
N HIS A 306 0.15 -15.18 2.04
CA HIS A 306 0.26 -15.48 0.61
C HIS A 306 -0.87 -16.39 0.10
N GLY A 307 -1.21 -17.44 0.86
CA GLY A 307 -2.23 -18.42 0.47
C GLY A 307 -3.60 -17.78 0.24
N HIS A 308 -3.97 -16.78 1.04
CA HIS A 308 -5.25 -16.10 0.85
C HIS A 308 -5.43 -15.47 -0.54
N TYR A 309 -4.36 -15.28 -1.32
CA TYR A 309 -4.40 -14.65 -2.64
C TYR A 309 -4.16 -15.64 -3.79
N GLU A 310 -3.96 -16.94 -3.52
CA GLU A 310 -3.73 -17.94 -4.56
C GLU A 310 -4.89 -18.09 -5.56
N PRO A 311 -6.18 -17.97 -5.15
CA PRO A 311 -7.29 -18.02 -6.10
C PRO A 311 -7.43 -16.76 -6.98
N LEU A 312 -6.74 -15.66 -6.65
CA LEU A 312 -6.85 -14.37 -7.34
C LEU A 312 -5.88 -14.30 -8.53
N GLU A 313 -6.43 -14.03 -9.71
CA GLU A 313 -5.68 -13.69 -10.91
C GLU A 313 -6.01 -12.26 -11.36
N VAL A 314 -4.99 -11.43 -11.65
CA VAL A 314 -5.20 -10.06 -12.15
C VAL A 314 -4.47 -9.89 -13.46
N THR A 315 -5.20 -9.48 -14.49
CA THR A 315 -4.68 -9.27 -15.84
C THR A 315 -4.84 -7.82 -16.28
N CYS A 316 -3.79 -7.31 -16.93
CA CYS A 316 -3.78 -5.98 -17.52
C CYS A 316 -2.60 -5.90 -18.49
N PRO A 317 -2.77 -5.51 -19.76
CA PRO A 317 -1.68 -5.39 -20.72
C PRO A 317 -0.74 -4.22 -20.35
N PRO A 318 0.57 -4.34 -20.58
CA PRO A 318 1.50 -3.22 -20.41
C PRO A 318 1.12 -2.01 -21.26
N GLY A 319 1.25 -0.81 -20.70
CA GLY A 319 0.88 0.44 -21.39
C GLY A 319 -0.60 0.80 -21.25
N ASN A 320 -1.37 0.02 -20.50
CA ASN A 320 -2.73 0.36 -20.10
C ASN A 320 -2.71 1.32 -18.90
N LEU A 321 -3.78 2.09 -18.68
CA LEU A 321 -3.98 3.01 -17.55
C LEU A 321 -3.68 2.34 -16.19
N PHE A 322 -4.07 1.07 -16.04
CA PHE A 322 -3.86 0.26 -14.83
C PHE A 322 -2.53 -0.52 -14.84
N ARG A 323 -1.71 -0.38 -15.86
CA ARG A 323 -0.38 -0.97 -15.95
C ARG A 323 0.57 -0.07 -16.73
N ALA A 324 0.83 1.10 -16.17
CA ALA A 324 1.76 2.07 -16.71
C ALA A 324 3.16 1.48 -16.91
N VAL A 325 3.82 1.96 -17.94
CA VAL A 325 5.21 1.62 -18.27
C VAL A 325 6.04 2.89 -18.36
N TYR A 326 7.34 2.75 -18.19
CA TYR A 326 8.28 3.86 -18.32
C TYR A 326 8.10 4.61 -19.66
N PRO A 327 8.08 5.97 -19.65
CA PRO A 327 8.28 6.90 -18.54
C PRO A 327 6.97 7.56 -18.04
N SER A 328 5.81 6.89 -18.11
CA SER A 328 4.51 7.46 -17.75
C SER A 328 4.50 8.03 -16.34
N ALA A 329 3.88 9.18 -16.16
CA ALA A 329 3.65 9.79 -14.86
C ALA A 329 2.65 8.95 -14.03
N THR A 330 2.88 8.82 -12.71
CA THR A 330 2.13 7.89 -11.85
C THR A 330 1.86 8.45 -10.45
N PHE A 331 1.96 9.77 -10.26
CA PHE A 331 2.00 10.35 -8.93
C PHE A 331 0.67 10.27 -8.16
N THR A 332 -0.46 10.47 -8.83
CA THR A 332 -1.76 10.46 -8.15
C THR A 332 -2.26 9.03 -7.93
N LEU A 333 -3.09 8.85 -6.91
CA LEU A 333 -3.60 7.54 -6.51
C LEU A 333 -5.08 7.31 -6.88
N TRP A 334 -5.72 8.28 -7.50
CA TRP A 334 -7.17 8.31 -7.77
C TRP A 334 -7.64 7.12 -8.61
N THR A 335 -6.94 6.81 -9.69
CA THR A 335 -7.23 5.64 -10.51
C THR A 335 -7.23 4.33 -9.70
N GLY A 336 -6.45 4.25 -8.61
CA GLY A 336 -6.44 3.11 -7.70
C GLY A 336 -7.75 2.98 -6.92
N MET A 337 -8.31 4.10 -6.44
CA MET A 337 -9.61 4.10 -5.77
C MET A 337 -10.70 3.67 -6.76
N ALA A 338 -10.67 4.22 -7.97
CA ALA A 338 -11.57 3.84 -9.04
C ALA A 338 -11.45 2.35 -9.42
N ALA A 339 -10.25 1.78 -9.41
CA ALA A 339 -10.05 0.33 -9.64
C ALA A 339 -10.78 -0.53 -8.60
N PHE A 340 -10.73 -0.12 -7.34
CA PHE A 340 -11.46 -0.76 -6.24
C PHE A 340 -12.98 -0.67 -6.45
N GLU A 341 -13.49 0.51 -6.77
CA GLU A 341 -14.92 0.75 -6.98
C GLU A 341 -15.48 0.05 -8.22
N LEU A 342 -14.72 0.01 -9.31
CA LEU A 342 -15.09 -0.71 -10.52
C LEU A 342 -15.35 -2.19 -10.26
N MET A 343 -14.53 -2.83 -9.42
CA MET A 343 -14.74 -4.23 -9.04
C MET A 343 -16.05 -4.39 -8.27
N HIS A 344 -16.36 -3.50 -7.31
CA HIS A 344 -17.63 -3.52 -6.59
C HIS A 344 -18.81 -3.28 -7.54
N LYS A 345 -18.70 -2.31 -8.45
CA LYS A 345 -19.73 -2.01 -9.46
C LYS A 345 -19.98 -3.21 -10.41
N ALA A 346 -18.94 -3.97 -10.75
CA ALA A 346 -19.09 -5.19 -11.53
C ALA A 346 -19.77 -6.29 -10.71
N LEU A 347 -19.27 -6.59 -9.52
CA LEU A 347 -19.74 -7.67 -8.65
C LEU A 347 -21.16 -7.44 -8.13
N ALA A 348 -21.57 -6.20 -7.89
CA ALA A 348 -22.93 -5.84 -7.46
C ALA A 348 -24.03 -6.27 -8.46
N GLN A 349 -23.66 -6.58 -9.70
CA GLN A 349 -24.60 -7.11 -10.69
C GLN A 349 -24.99 -8.58 -10.45
N GLY A 350 -24.16 -9.31 -9.70
CA GLY A 350 -24.38 -10.72 -9.38
C GLY A 350 -24.42 -11.06 -7.90
N MET A 351 -24.12 -10.07 -7.02
CA MET A 351 -24.04 -10.28 -5.57
C MET A 351 -24.80 -9.16 -4.84
N ASP A 352 -25.99 -9.48 -4.35
CA ASP A 352 -26.92 -8.52 -3.74
C ASP A 352 -26.41 -7.83 -2.47
N HIS A 353 -25.38 -8.36 -1.82
CA HIS A 353 -24.80 -7.80 -0.59
C HIS A 353 -23.67 -6.79 -0.85
N ILE A 354 -23.26 -6.61 -2.10
CA ILE A 354 -22.18 -5.69 -2.47
C ILE A 354 -22.77 -4.33 -2.86
N ALA A 355 -22.21 -3.24 -2.33
CA ALA A 355 -22.54 -1.89 -2.77
C ALA A 355 -22.03 -1.65 -4.19
N ALA A 356 -22.85 -1.00 -5.03
CA ALA A 356 -22.47 -0.65 -6.40
C ALA A 356 -21.52 0.56 -6.47
N SER A 357 -21.47 1.36 -5.42
CA SER A 357 -20.57 2.51 -5.28
C SER A 357 -20.16 2.65 -3.83
N SER A 358 -18.90 2.91 -3.56
CA SER A 358 -18.37 3.06 -2.22
C SER A 358 -18.10 4.52 -1.81
N GLY A 359 -18.38 5.46 -2.66
CA GLY A 359 -18.10 6.87 -2.43
C GLY A 359 -17.16 7.43 -3.48
N ALA A 360 -16.81 8.70 -3.38
CA ALA A 360 -15.85 9.31 -4.29
C ALA A 360 -14.41 8.94 -3.94
N ASP A 361 -13.53 9.33 -4.82
CA ASP A 361 -12.08 9.22 -4.71
C ASP A 361 -11.51 9.79 -3.40
N GLU A 362 -10.22 10.02 -3.31
CA GLU A 362 -9.53 10.52 -2.12
C GLU A 362 -9.88 11.99 -1.83
N PRO A 363 -10.81 12.29 -0.90
CA PRO A 363 -11.16 13.67 -0.54
C PRO A 363 -10.13 14.16 0.48
N GLY A 364 -8.94 14.45 0.03
CA GLY A 364 -7.87 14.95 0.88
C GLY A 364 -7.48 16.36 0.51
N PHE A 365 -6.83 17.06 1.43
CA PHE A 365 -6.07 18.24 1.08
C PHE A 365 -4.61 18.07 1.48
N MET A 366 -3.74 18.70 0.72
CA MET A 366 -2.35 18.90 1.09
C MET A 366 -2.04 20.38 1.00
N ALA A 367 -1.48 20.94 2.07
CA ALA A 367 -0.99 22.32 2.08
C ALA A 367 0.51 22.31 2.36
N VAL A 368 1.25 22.99 1.50
CA VAL A 368 2.69 23.14 1.59
C VAL A 368 3.04 24.62 1.48
N GLY A 369 3.93 25.10 2.32
CA GLY A 369 4.33 26.50 2.32
C GLY A 369 5.52 26.76 3.23
N THR A 370 5.84 28.05 3.39
CA THR A 370 6.84 28.53 4.34
C THR A 370 6.14 29.10 5.57
N HIS A 371 6.50 28.62 6.74
CA HIS A 371 5.94 29.12 7.99
C HIS A 371 6.36 30.59 8.20
N PRO A 372 5.43 31.52 8.39
CA PRO A 372 5.71 32.96 8.39
C PRO A 372 6.63 33.40 9.53
N GLU A 373 6.63 32.68 10.65
CA GLU A 373 7.44 33.03 11.83
C GLU A 373 8.82 32.36 11.82
N SER A 374 8.89 31.06 11.50
CA SER A 374 10.14 30.31 11.53
C SER A 374 10.93 30.37 10.22
N GLY A 375 10.27 30.65 9.11
CA GLY A 375 10.86 30.59 7.76
C GLY A 375 11.09 29.16 7.26
N GLU A 376 10.69 28.14 8.03
CA GLU A 376 10.83 26.75 7.65
C GLU A 376 9.69 26.28 6.74
N MET A 377 9.98 25.34 5.87
CA MET A 377 8.93 24.70 5.07
C MET A 377 8.06 23.82 5.96
N TYR A 378 6.74 23.95 5.81
CA TYR A 378 5.79 23.02 6.38
C TYR A 378 5.05 22.27 5.26
N ALA A 379 4.62 21.05 5.56
CA ALA A 379 3.71 20.29 4.74
C ALA A 379 2.73 19.55 5.66
N VAL A 380 1.45 19.67 5.37
CA VAL A 380 0.37 19.01 6.11
C VAL A 380 -0.58 18.35 5.13
N SER A 381 -1.08 17.19 5.52
CA SER A 381 -2.09 16.45 4.77
C SER A 381 -3.17 15.97 5.72
N ASN A 382 -4.40 16.01 5.26
CA ASN A 382 -5.54 15.41 5.94
C ASN A 382 -6.49 14.80 4.90
N ASN A 383 -7.15 13.71 5.26
CA ASN A 383 -8.05 13.00 4.37
C ASN A 383 -9.45 13.01 4.97
N GLU A 384 -10.37 13.74 4.35
CA GLU A 384 -11.73 13.88 4.84
C GLU A 384 -12.59 12.67 4.40
N GLY A 385 -13.32 12.06 5.33
CA GLY A 385 -14.26 10.99 5.02
C GLY A 385 -15.52 11.54 4.37
N ILE A 386 -15.88 11.03 3.20
CA ILE A 386 -17.10 11.43 2.48
C ILE A 386 -18.28 10.49 2.71
N GLY A 387 -18.01 9.28 3.19
CA GLY A 387 -19.02 8.24 3.39
C GLY A 387 -19.01 7.17 2.28
N TRP A 388 -19.82 6.14 2.49
CA TRP A 388 -19.94 5.01 1.58
C TRP A 388 -21.31 4.95 0.94
N GLY A 389 -21.41 4.33 -0.22
CA GLY A 389 -22.67 4.03 -0.88
C GLY A 389 -23.55 3.06 -0.06
N ALA A 390 -24.86 3.15 -0.26
CA ALA A 390 -25.81 2.22 0.35
C ALA A 390 -25.68 0.81 -0.21
N THR A 391 -26.10 -0.16 0.60
CA THR A 391 -26.29 -1.55 0.16
C THR A 391 -27.79 -1.85 -0.03
N PRO A 392 -28.15 -3.00 -0.60
CA PRO A 392 -29.56 -3.41 -0.69
C PRO A 392 -30.28 -3.59 0.65
N ILE A 393 -29.56 -3.59 1.79
CA ILE A 393 -30.10 -3.93 3.11
C ILE A 393 -29.88 -2.84 4.18
N HIS A 394 -29.03 -1.84 3.93
CA HIS A 394 -28.78 -0.74 4.89
C HIS A 394 -28.23 0.51 4.22
N ASP A 395 -28.32 1.63 4.94
CA ASP A 395 -27.69 2.90 4.55
C ASP A 395 -26.16 2.77 4.49
N GLY A 396 -25.53 3.60 3.66
CA GLY A 396 -24.08 3.77 3.62
C GLY A 396 -23.55 4.41 4.91
N ALA A 397 -22.30 4.16 5.20
CA ALA A 397 -21.64 4.72 6.36
C ALA A 397 -21.33 6.22 6.16
N ASN A 398 -21.64 7.05 7.14
CA ASN A 398 -21.38 8.48 7.07
C ASN A 398 -19.91 8.81 7.38
N ALA A 399 -19.33 9.73 6.63
CA ALA A 399 -18.01 10.32 6.91
C ALA A 399 -16.88 9.30 7.15
N LEU A 400 -16.94 8.14 6.50
CA LEU A 400 -15.83 7.20 6.44
C LEU A 400 -14.96 7.47 5.22
N GLN A 401 -13.67 7.18 5.36
CA GLN A 401 -12.72 7.16 4.27
C GLN A 401 -13.09 6.09 3.24
N HIS A 402 -12.60 6.25 2.02
CA HIS A 402 -12.69 5.21 0.99
C HIS A 402 -12.21 3.86 1.55
N PRO A 403 -12.87 2.72 1.24
CA PRO A 403 -12.51 1.41 1.79
C PRO A 403 -11.03 1.04 1.60
N ALA A 404 -10.42 1.44 0.51
CA ALA A 404 -8.98 1.22 0.28
C ALA A 404 -8.06 2.06 1.19
N MET A 405 -8.61 3.07 1.88
CA MET A 405 -7.91 4.01 2.75
C MET A 405 -8.29 3.86 4.24
N THR A 406 -8.98 2.82 4.63
CA THR A 406 -9.59 2.66 5.97
C THR A 406 -8.61 2.70 7.15
N ALA A 407 -7.32 2.47 6.94
CA ALA A 407 -6.30 2.61 7.99
C ALA A 407 -5.87 4.06 8.23
N VAL A 408 -6.15 4.96 7.29
CA VAL A 408 -5.80 6.37 7.37
C VAL A 408 -6.64 7.09 8.43
N ARG A 409 -6.03 8.02 9.12
CA ARG A 409 -6.67 8.85 10.15
C ARG A 409 -6.47 10.32 9.82
N ASN A 410 -7.39 11.15 10.30
CA ASN A 410 -7.22 12.59 10.28
C ASN A 410 -6.42 13.07 11.48
N THR A 411 -5.50 13.98 11.25
CA THR A 411 -4.91 14.78 12.31
C THR A 411 -5.97 15.74 12.83
N SER A 412 -6.07 15.90 14.16
CA SER A 412 -7.04 16.86 14.71
C SER A 412 -6.72 18.31 14.26
N MET A 413 -7.75 19.12 14.09
CA MET A 413 -7.59 20.51 13.65
C MET A 413 -6.69 21.31 14.59
N GLU A 414 -6.80 21.09 15.90
CA GLU A 414 -5.98 21.75 16.92
C GLU A 414 -4.49 21.43 16.76
N VAL A 415 -4.16 20.19 16.38
CA VAL A 415 -2.78 19.78 16.12
C VAL A 415 -2.25 20.41 14.84
N LEU A 416 -3.07 20.45 13.77
CA LEU A 416 -2.71 21.10 12.52
C LEU A 416 -2.48 22.61 12.71
N GLU A 417 -3.37 23.31 13.43
CA GLU A 417 -3.24 24.75 13.75
C GLU A 417 -2.01 25.05 14.63
N HIS A 418 -1.66 24.12 15.52
CA HIS A 418 -0.47 24.29 16.36
C HIS A 418 0.85 24.08 15.59
N ARG A 419 0.86 23.25 14.57
CA ARG A 419 2.07 22.85 13.82
C ARG A 419 2.25 23.59 12.51
N SER A 420 1.23 24.25 12.01
CA SER A 420 1.24 24.94 10.72
C SER A 420 0.50 26.27 10.82
N PRO A 421 0.77 27.22 9.93
CA PRO A 421 0.07 28.50 9.90
C PRO A 421 -1.33 28.41 9.25
N ILE A 422 -1.98 27.27 9.38
CA ILE A 422 -3.33 27.03 8.85
C ILE A 422 -4.33 27.23 9.98
N PHE A 423 -5.42 27.95 9.69
CA PHE A 423 -6.55 28.14 10.59
C PHE A 423 -7.80 27.50 9.99
N HIS A 424 -8.50 26.69 10.78
CA HIS A 424 -9.73 26.01 10.38
C HIS A 424 -10.93 26.78 10.90
N GLU A 425 -11.63 27.48 10.03
CA GLU A 425 -12.84 28.20 10.41
C GLU A 425 -13.98 27.26 10.79
N ARG A 426 -14.07 26.10 10.12
CA ARG A 426 -15.16 25.15 10.31
C ARG A 426 -14.79 23.75 9.82
N LEU A 427 -15.12 22.73 10.63
CA LEU A 427 -15.15 21.32 10.24
C LEU A 427 -16.46 20.72 10.73
N GLU A 428 -17.32 20.32 9.81
CA GLU A 428 -18.65 19.77 10.14
C GLU A 428 -19.14 18.77 9.10
N LEU A 429 -20.03 17.88 9.51
CA LEU A 429 -20.74 16.99 8.59
C LEU A 429 -21.77 17.81 7.79
N ARG A 430 -21.73 17.68 6.48
CA ARG A 430 -22.75 18.21 5.58
C ARG A 430 -24.00 17.33 5.66
N ARG A 431 -25.01 17.79 6.39
CA ARG A 431 -26.24 17.02 6.63
C ARG A 431 -27.11 16.91 5.37
N ASP A 432 -27.89 15.84 5.30
CA ASP A 432 -28.90 15.61 4.25
C ASP A 432 -28.37 15.59 2.82
N THR A 433 -27.13 15.16 2.63
CA THR A 433 -26.46 15.08 1.31
C THR A 433 -26.34 13.65 0.79
N GLY A 434 -26.75 12.64 1.56
CA GLY A 434 -26.76 11.26 1.10
C GLY A 434 -27.68 11.04 -0.11
N GLY A 435 -27.29 10.12 -0.99
CA GLY A 435 -28.03 9.74 -2.19
C GLY A 435 -29.44 9.28 -1.85
N ALA A 436 -30.43 9.62 -2.69
CA ALA A 436 -31.83 9.24 -2.49
C ALA A 436 -32.05 7.78 -2.87
N GLY A 437 -32.78 7.02 -2.04
CA GLY A 437 -33.13 5.64 -2.30
C GLY A 437 -33.92 5.02 -1.15
N ARG A 438 -34.18 3.71 -1.24
CA ARG A 438 -34.72 2.91 -0.11
C ARG A 438 -33.72 2.95 1.07
N TRP A 439 -32.46 2.86 0.77
CA TRP A 439 -31.34 3.08 1.66
C TRP A 439 -30.49 4.24 1.12
N ARG A 440 -29.96 5.07 1.98
CA ARG A 440 -29.19 6.26 1.61
C ARG A 440 -27.70 5.95 1.57
N GLY A 441 -27.00 6.48 0.55
CA GLY A 441 -25.55 6.37 0.37
C GLY A 441 -24.84 7.70 0.53
#